data_5f623d495cac85c2d9f943e03638a2cd
#
_entry.id   5f623d495cac85c2d9f943e03638a2cd
#
_cell.length_a   1.000
_cell.length_b   1.000
_cell.length_c   1.000
_cell.angle_alpha   90.00
_cell.angle_beta   90.00
_cell.angle_gamma   90.00
#
_symmetry.space_group_name_H-M   'P 1'
#
loop_
_entity.id
_entity.type
_entity.pdbx_description
1 polymer ?
#
loop_
_entity_poly.entity_id
_entity_poly.type
_entity_poly.pdbx_seq_one_letter_code
_entity_poly.pdbx_strand_id
1 'polypeptide(L)' 'MGKNQHVVPAGGKWGIKGEGNSKLTSTFDKQSDAIAAARQISRNQHSELFIHGRNGQIRERDSHGKDPFPPRG' A
#
# COMPACT_ATOMS: atom_id res chain seq x y z
N MET A 1 -14.20 4.06 -6.68
CA MET A 1 -13.06 3.54 -6.62
C MET A 1 -11.95 4.43 -6.35
N GLY A 2 -11.15 4.24 -5.42
CA GLY A 2 -9.98 5.02 -5.12
C GLY A 2 -8.78 4.50 -5.83
N LYS A 3 -7.65 5.18 -5.63
CA LYS A 3 -6.42 4.76 -6.23
C LYS A 3 -5.79 3.65 -5.43
N ASN A 4 -5.16 2.73 -6.11
CA ASN A 4 -4.38 1.71 -5.44
C ASN A 4 -3.21 2.36 -4.71
N GLN A 5 -2.78 1.76 -3.64
CA GLN A 5 -1.71 2.30 -2.82
C GLN A 5 -0.48 1.42 -2.91
N HIS A 6 0.68 2.04 -2.82
CA HIS A 6 1.95 1.31 -2.87
C HIS A 6 2.79 1.70 -1.67
N VAL A 7 3.35 0.71 -0.99
CA VAL A 7 4.34 0.95 0.05
C VAL A 7 5.69 0.72 -0.60
N VAL A 8 6.52 1.75 -0.65
CA VAL A 8 7.78 1.71 -1.38
C VAL A 8 8.94 2.17 -0.52
N PRO A 9 10.16 1.71 -0.80
CA PRO A 9 11.32 2.21 -0.07
C PRO A 9 11.58 3.66 -0.47
N ALA A 10 11.96 4.47 0.48
CA ALA A 10 12.15 5.90 0.26
C ALA A 10 13.31 6.43 1.07
N GLY A 11 14.51 6.30 0.54
CA GLY A 11 15.70 6.89 1.18
C GLY A 11 15.94 6.43 2.60
N GLY A 12 15.92 5.15 2.83
CA GLY A 12 16.13 4.61 4.17
C GLY A 12 14.87 4.52 5.00
N LYS A 13 13.76 5.01 4.47
CA LYS A 13 12.47 4.93 5.12
C LYS A 13 11.50 4.23 4.21
N TRP A 14 10.25 4.19 4.59
CA TRP A 14 9.20 3.57 3.77
C TRP A 14 8.11 4.61 3.52
N GLY A 15 7.69 4.71 2.28
CA GLY A 15 6.69 5.70 1.90
C GLY A 15 5.44 5.06 1.38
N ILE A 16 4.34 5.80 1.40
CA ILE A 16 3.10 5.40 0.79
C ILE A 16 2.88 6.30 -0.41
N LYS A 17 2.56 5.67 -1.55
CA LYS A 17 2.38 6.42 -2.76
C LYS A 17 1.11 5.96 -3.45
N GLY A 18 0.26 6.89 -3.83
CA GLY A 18 -0.93 6.56 -4.62
C GLY A 18 -0.54 6.23 -6.04
N GLU A 19 -1.21 5.27 -6.64
CA GLU A 19 -0.89 4.86 -7.98
C GLU A 19 -1.06 6.04 -8.94
N GLY A 20 -0.09 6.28 -9.77
CA GLY A 20 -0.12 7.39 -10.69
C GLY A 20 0.40 8.70 -10.12
N ASN A 21 0.61 8.78 -8.82
CA ASN A 21 1.14 10.00 -8.21
C ASN A 21 2.66 9.96 -8.25
N SER A 22 3.28 11.12 -8.37
CA SER A 22 4.73 11.18 -8.36
C SER A 22 5.29 11.44 -6.97
N LYS A 23 4.44 11.88 -6.05
CA LYS A 23 4.90 12.19 -4.70
C LYS A 23 4.39 11.20 -3.70
N LEU A 24 5.11 11.04 -2.62
CA LEU A 24 4.69 10.18 -1.53
C LEU A 24 3.62 10.88 -0.72
N THR A 25 2.66 10.10 -0.23
CA THR A 25 1.62 10.62 0.65
C THR A 25 2.18 10.81 2.06
N SER A 26 2.97 9.85 2.52
CA SER A 26 3.54 9.86 3.87
C SER A 26 4.79 9.03 3.90
N THR A 27 5.62 9.21 4.90
CA THR A 27 6.80 8.37 5.09
C THR A 27 6.85 7.86 6.52
N PHE A 28 7.45 6.71 6.71
CA PHE A 28 7.54 6.04 8.01
C PHE A 28 8.90 5.42 8.16
N ASP A 29 9.36 5.26 9.38
CA ASP A 29 10.67 4.66 9.64
C ASP A 29 10.64 3.16 9.41
N LYS A 30 9.51 2.52 9.63
CA LYS A 30 9.41 1.08 9.50
C LYS A 30 8.40 0.68 8.44
N GLN A 31 8.70 -0.40 7.74
CA GLN A 31 7.79 -0.91 6.73
C GLN A 31 6.45 -1.30 7.33
N SER A 32 6.47 -1.92 8.52
CA SER A 32 5.23 -2.35 9.14
C SER A 32 4.29 -1.18 9.44
N ASP A 33 4.84 -0.04 9.81
CA ASP A 33 4.03 1.15 10.07
C ASP A 33 3.43 1.68 8.77
N ALA A 34 4.24 1.68 7.71
CA ALA A 34 3.76 2.13 6.41
C ALA A 34 2.67 1.20 5.89
N ILE A 35 2.85 -0.10 6.08
CA ILE A 35 1.87 -1.08 5.64
C ILE A 35 0.54 -0.87 6.38
N ALA A 36 0.59 -0.68 7.68
CA ALA A 36 -0.63 -0.49 8.46
C ALA A 36 -1.39 0.75 8.01
N ALA A 37 -0.68 1.84 7.77
CA ALA A 37 -1.31 3.07 7.32
C ALA A 37 -1.86 2.93 5.90
N ALA A 38 -1.09 2.30 5.01
CA ALA A 38 -1.51 2.14 3.63
C ALA A 38 -2.70 1.19 3.53
N ARG A 39 -2.73 0.18 4.39
CA ARG A 39 -3.86 -0.76 4.40
C ARG A 39 -5.15 -0.04 4.78
N GLN A 40 -5.06 0.88 5.74
CA GLN A 40 -6.22 1.65 6.13
C GLN A 40 -6.72 2.53 4.97
N ILE A 41 -5.79 3.15 4.25
CA ILE A 41 -6.15 3.98 3.11
C ILE A 41 -6.81 3.13 2.01
N SER A 42 -6.22 1.99 1.71
CA SER A 42 -6.75 1.15 0.64
C SER A 42 -8.13 0.59 1.00
N ARG A 43 -8.37 0.30 2.26
CA ARG A 43 -9.69 -0.13 2.69
C ARG A 43 -10.70 0.98 2.52
N ASN A 44 -10.35 2.18 2.92
CA ASN A 44 -11.26 3.32 2.81
C ASN A 44 -11.58 3.63 1.36
N GLN A 45 -10.66 3.37 0.46
CA GLN A 45 -10.85 3.66 -0.94
C GLN A 45 -11.29 2.46 -1.75
N HIS A 46 -11.49 1.32 -1.13
CA HIS A 46 -11.85 0.08 -1.80
C HIS A 46 -10.89 -0.20 -2.95
N SER A 47 -9.60 -0.15 -2.65
CA SER A 47 -8.57 -0.31 -3.66
C SER A 47 -7.58 -1.38 -3.24
N GLU A 48 -6.58 -1.62 -4.06
CA GLU A 48 -5.57 -2.62 -3.77
C GLU A 48 -4.36 -1.98 -3.12
N LEU A 49 -3.66 -2.76 -2.33
CA LEU A 49 -2.44 -2.33 -1.70
C LEU A 49 -1.31 -3.21 -2.22
N PHE A 50 -0.25 -2.58 -2.71
CA PHE A 50 0.93 -3.29 -3.18
C PHE A 50 2.09 -2.95 -2.26
N ILE A 51 2.71 -3.96 -1.69
CA ILE A 51 3.82 -3.76 -0.78
C ILE A 51 5.09 -4.14 -1.50
N HIS A 52 6.00 -3.19 -1.65
CA HIS A 52 7.26 -3.41 -2.35
C HIS A 52 8.37 -3.70 -1.34
N GLY A 53 9.31 -4.55 -1.72
CA GLY A 53 10.46 -4.83 -0.89
C GLY A 53 11.53 -3.78 -1.03
N ARG A 54 12.65 -3.94 -0.33
CA ARG A 54 13.72 -2.97 -0.37
C ARG A 54 14.29 -2.78 -1.76
N ASN A 55 14.22 -3.80 -2.59
CA ASN A 55 14.74 -3.71 -3.95
C ASN A 55 13.72 -3.10 -4.90
N GLY A 56 12.57 -2.65 -4.40
CA GLY A 56 11.57 -2.03 -5.25
C GLY A 56 10.59 -2.98 -5.91
N GLN A 57 10.81 -4.26 -5.82
CA GLN A 57 9.91 -5.22 -6.43
C GLN A 57 8.73 -5.51 -5.52
N ILE A 58 7.59 -5.85 -6.09
CA ILE A 58 6.39 -6.14 -5.31
C ILE A 58 6.61 -7.41 -4.50
N ARG A 59 6.38 -7.30 -3.19
CA ARG A 59 6.54 -8.39 -2.28
C ARG A 59 5.22 -9.00 -1.89
N GLU A 60 4.20 -8.17 -1.68
CA GLU A 60 2.88 -8.60 -1.29
C GLU A 60 1.82 -7.74 -1.90
N ARG A 61 0.61 -8.24 -1.99
CA ARG A 61 -0.49 -7.50 -2.52
C ARG A 61 -1.77 -7.85 -1.75
N ASP A 62 -2.51 -6.82 -1.33
CA ASP A 62 -3.80 -7.00 -0.69
C ASP A 62 -4.87 -6.37 -1.54
N SER A 63 -6.00 -7.01 -1.68
CA SER A 63 -7.12 -6.47 -2.42
C SER A 63 -8.26 -6.20 -1.47
N HIS A 64 -8.82 -5.01 -1.55
CA HIS A 64 -9.91 -4.63 -0.67
C HIS A 64 -11.14 -4.14 -1.42
N GLY A 65 -11.09 -4.11 -2.71
CA GLY A 65 -12.16 -3.51 -3.48
C GLY A 65 -13.17 -4.49 -3.98
N LYS A 66 -12.74 -5.63 -4.48
CA LYS A 66 -13.59 -6.58 -5.05
C LYS A 66 -13.57 -7.85 -4.40
N ASP A 67 -13.37 -7.96 -3.14
CA ASP A 67 -13.23 -9.16 -2.45
C ASP A 67 -14.53 -9.88 -2.39
N PRO A 68 -14.69 -10.94 -2.96
CA PRO A 68 -15.91 -11.63 -2.89
C PRO A 68 -16.12 -12.19 -1.53
N PHE A 69 -16.01 -12.32 -1.03
CA PHE A 69 -16.33 -12.75 0.10
C PHE A 69 -16.06 -13.70 0.34
N PRO A 70 -16.37 -14.10 0.90
CA PRO A 70 -15.95 -14.09 2.03
C PRO A 70 -14.84 -14.38 2.02
N PRO A 71 -14.39 -14.11 2.14
CA PRO A 71 -13.29 -14.27 2.09
C PRO A 71 -12.79 -15.09 2.74
N ARG A 72 -12.63 -15.24 2.72
CA ARG A 72 -12.04 -15.87 3.08
C ARG A 72 -11.49 -15.61 3.88
N GLY A 73 -11.37 -15.53 4.10
CA GLY A 73 -11.18 -15.46 5.07
C GLY A 73 -10.83 -15.22 5.31
#